data_09177284e185cf6a8dec9146a0ff2113
#
_entry.id   09177284e185cf6a8dec9146a0ff2113
#
_cell.length_a   1.000
_cell.length_b   1.000
_cell.length_c   1.000
_cell.angle_alpha   90.00
_cell.angle_beta   90.00
_cell.angle_gamma   90.00
#
_symmetry.space_group_name_H-M   'P 1'
#
loop_
_entity.id
_entity.type
_entity.pdbx_description
1 polymer ?
#
loop_
_entity_poly.entity_id
_entity_poly.type
_entity_poly.pdbx_seq_one_letter_code
_entity_poly.pdbx_strand_id
1 'polypeptide(L)'
;MFPTHPRLVLWLDLGEALAVAANTGARRLRLALRPKRKGSYTTRRPGYDTPLWNVCATLLKAELKIRGSKVRLARYLGIPRQRLQDYLNGRSRMPDAELLLRMLHWMSEKRVGRDLSL
;
A
#
# COMPACT_ATOMS: atom_id res chain seq x y z
N MET A 1 14.81 -11.72 -24.86
CA MET A 1 14.54 -10.77 -23.77
C MET A 1 13.19 -10.13 -23.99
N PHE A 2 12.28 -10.33 -23.07
CA PHE A 2 10.93 -9.80 -23.22
C PHE A 2 10.89 -8.35 -22.75
N PRO A 3 10.30 -7.44 -23.54
CA PRO A 3 10.09 -6.09 -23.07
C PRO A 3 9.11 -6.15 -21.89
N THR A 4 9.58 -5.74 -20.72
CA THR A 4 8.74 -5.70 -19.55
C THR A 4 7.85 -4.48 -19.58
N HIS A 5 6.56 -4.71 -19.62
CA HIS A 5 5.59 -3.64 -19.51
C HIS A 5 5.68 -3.00 -18.11
N PRO A 6 5.58 -1.67 -17.96
CA PRO A 6 5.70 -1.02 -16.66
C PRO A 6 4.76 -1.58 -15.58
N ARG A 7 3.56 -1.98 -15.95
CA ARG A 7 2.64 -2.65 -15.02
C ARG A 7 3.17 -3.99 -14.55
N LEU A 8 3.74 -4.76 -15.47
CA LEU A 8 4.30 -6.06 -15.15
C LEU A 8 5.49 -5.91 -14.21
N VAL A 9 6.35 -4.92 -14.45
CA VAL A 9 7.49 -4.64 -13.57
C VAL A 9 7.01 -4.27 -12.17
N LEU A 10 5.99 -3.42 -12.06
CA LEU A 10 5.42 -3.07 -10.76
C LEU A 10 4.89 -4.29 -10.02
N TRP A 11 4.14 -5.15 -10.70
CA TRP A 11 3.58 -6.35 -10.07
C TRP A 11 4.66 -7.37 -9.70
N LEU A 12 5.72 -7.48 -10.51
CA LEU A 12 6.84 -8.33 -10.18
C LEU A 12 7.60 -7.80 -8.96
N ASP A 13 7.88 -6.50 -8.92
CA ASP A 13 8.55 -5.87 -7.79
C ASP A 13 7.72 -5.99 -6.51
N LEU A 14 6.42 -5.73 -6.62
CA LEU A 14 5.50 -5.87 -5.50
C LEU A 14 5.41 -7.32 -5.04
N GLY A 15 5.29 -8.25 -5.98
CA GLY A 15 5.23 -9.68 -5.68
C GLY A 15 6.48 -10.17 -4.97
N GLU A 16 7.67 -9.75 -5.42
CA GLU A 16 8.93 -10.10 -4.78
C GLU A 16 9.02 -9.50 -3.38
N ALA A 17 8.66 -8.23 -3.22
CA ALA A 17 8.65 -7.58 -1.92
C ALA A 17 7.65 -8.24 -0.96
N LEU A 18 6.47 -8.60 -1.45
CA LEU A 18 5.47 -9.31 -0.67
C LEU A 18 5.95 -10.71 -0.28
N ALA A 19 6.64 -11.41 -1.17
CA ALA A 19 7.20 -12.72 -0.88
C ALA A 19 8.26 -12.65 0.23
N VAL A 20 9.15 -11.65 0.17
CA VAL A 20 10.14 -11.41 1.21
C VAL A 20 9.47 -11.10 2.54
N ALA A 21 8.48 -10.21 2.53
CA ALA A 21 7.73 -9.86 3.72
C ALA A 21 6.97 -11.07 4.30
N ALA A 22 6.40 -11.91 3.43
CA ALA A 22 5.71 -13.12 3.86
C ALA A 22 6.67 -14.13 4.52
N ASN A 23 7.87 -14.31 3.95
CA ASN A 23 8.86 -15.20 4.53
C ASN A 23 9.32 -14.76 5.91
N THR A 24 9.50 -13.46 6.12
CA THR A 24 9.90 -12.91 7.41
C THR A 24 8.74 -12.84 8.40
N GLY A 25 7.52 -12.63 7.89
CA GLY A 25 6.31 -12.47 8.70
C GLY A 25 5.40 -13.68 8.80
N ALA A 26 5.73 -14.80 8.12
CA ALA A 26 4.84 -15.95 8.01
C ALA A 26 4.38 -16.51 9.38
N ARG A 27 5.29 -16.59 10.33
CA ARG A 27 4.99 -17.08 11.67
C ARG A 27 4.03 -16.15 12.41
N ARG A 28 4.17 -14.86 12.22
CA ARG A 28 3.31 -13.84 12.83
C ARG A 28 1.98 -13.74 12.13
N LEU A 29 1.99 -13.91 10.81
CA LEU A 29 0.77 -13.94 10.03
C LEU A 29 -0.13 -15.09 10.49
N ARG A 30 0.44 -16.26 10.76
CA ARG A 30 -0.31 -17.41 11.31
C ARG A 30 -0.92 -17.10 12.68
N LEU A 31 -0.19 -16.36 13.53
CA LEU A 31 -0.71 -15.94 14.83
C LEU A 31 -1.78 -14.87 14.69
N ALA A 32 -1.61 -13.96 13.71
CA ALA A 32 -2.59 -12.92 13.43
C ALA A 32 -3.88 -13.47 12.81
N LEU A 33 -3.79 -14.57 12.07
CA LEU A 33 -4.96 -15.21 11.44
C LEU A 33 -5.75 -16.11 12.42
N ARG A 34 -5.28 -16.30 13.64
CA ARG A 34 -6.08 -17.00 14.65
C ARG A 34 -7.35 -16.20 14.92
N PRO A 35 -8.54 -16.85 14.85
CA PRO A 35 -9.77 -16.13 15.11
C PRO A 35 -9.76 -15.60 16.54
N LYS A 36 -9.74 -14.29 16.67
CA LYS A 36 -9.92 -13.65 17.96
C LYS A 36 -11.40 -13.69 18.30
N ARG A 37 -11.69 -14.16 19.49
CA ARG A 37 -13.05 -14.12 20.02
C ARG A 37 -13.49 -12.66 20.09
N LYS A 38 -14.57 -12.30 19.38
CA LYS A 38 -15.17 -10.97 19.37
C LYS A 38 -14.22 -9.88 18.88
N GLY A 39 -13.98 -9.86 17.58
CA GLY A 39 -13.26 -8.74 16.97
C GLY A 39 -14.21 -7.70 16.47
N SER A 40 -14.16 -6.50 17.03
CA SER A 40 -14.51 -5.35 16.25
C SER A 40 -13.41 -5.22 15.18
N TYR A 41 -13.81 -5.14 13.91
CA TYR A 41 -12.90 -4.90 12.82
C TYR A 41 -12.31 -3.50 12.92
N THR A 42 -11.26 -3.36 13.69
CA THR A 42 -10.47 -2.14 13.68
C THR A 42 -9.16 -2.44 12.98
N THR A 43 -8.86 -1.66 11.96
CA THR A 43 -7.56 -1.72 11.31
C THR A 43 -6.48 -1.38 12.34
N ARG A 44 -5.37 -2.09 12.30
CA ARG A 44 -4.27 -1.87 13.21
C ARG A 44 -3.40 -0.71 12.76
N ARG A 45 -2.63 -0.16 13.69
CA ARG A 45 -1.55 0.75 13.31
C ARG A 45 -0.44 -0.03 12.64
N PRO A 46 0.22 0.55 11.61
CA PRO A 46 1.38 -0.06 11.00
C PRO A 46 2.47 -0.29 12.05
N GLY A 47 3.14 -1.40 11.95
CA GLY A 47 4.21 -1.74 12.86
C GLY A 47 4.91 -3.00 12.42
N TYR A 48 5.53 -3.64 13.37
CA TYR A 48 6.35 -4.81 13.15
C TYR A 48 5.54 -6.03 12.62
N ASP A 49 4.25 -6.08 12.93
CA ASP A 49 3.35 -7.15 12.51
C ASP A 49 2.57 -6.85 11.21
N THR A 50 2.93 -5.77 10.52
CA THR A 50 2.30 -5.39 9.25
C THR A 50 3.34 -5.24 8.13
N PRO A 51 4.12 -6.29 7.80
CA PRO A 51 5.20 -6.18 6.83
C PRO A 51 4.71 -5.84 5.42
N LEU A 52 3.55 -6.35 5.01
CA LEU A 52 3.03 -6.10 3.67
C LEU A 52 2.64 -4.64 3.48
N TRP A 53 1.96 -4.05 4.46
CA TRP A 53 1.64 -2.64 4.43
C TRP A 53 2.90 -1.78 4.42
N ASN A 54 3.88 -2.15 5.22
CA ASN A 54 5.14 -1.41 5.31
C ASN A 54 5.84 -1.34 3.96
N VAL A 55 5.85 -2.43 3.21
CA VAL A 55 6.37 -2.48 1.84
C VAL A 55 5.57 -1.58 0.91
N CYS A 56 4.24 -1.69 0.95
CA CYS A 56 3.37 -0.85 0.12
C CYS A 56 3.56 0.63 0.42
N ALA A 57 3.66 1.01 1.69
CA ALA A 57 3.88 2.40 2.08
C ALA A 57 5.22 2.92 1.57
N THR A 58 6.25 2.11 1.61
CA THR A 58 7.58 2.47 1.08
C THR A 58 7.52 2.72 -0.43
N LEU A 59 6.86 1.84 -1.16
CA LEU A 59 6.69 1.99 -2.61
C LEU A 59 5.86 3.23 -2.95
N LEU A 60 4.78 3.48 -2.22
CA LEU A 60 3.95 4.66 -2.42
C LEU A 60 4.73 5.94 -2.14
N LYS A 61 5.51 5.99 -1.07
CA LYS A 61 6.35 7.15 -0.76
C LYS A 61 7.34 7.44 -1.89
N ALA A 62 7.91 6.41 -2.48
CA ALA A 62 8.82 6.56 -3.62
C ALA A 62 8.10 7.17 -4.83
N GLU A 63 6.89 6.73 -5.13
CA GLU A 63 6.09 7.28 -6.23
C GLU A 63 5.59 8.69 -5.94
N LEU A 64 5.44 9.08 -4.69
CA LEU A 64 4.91 10.38 -4.28
C LEU A 64 5.99 11.44 -4.06
N LYS A 65 7.22 11.19 -4.49
CA LYS A 65 8.31 12.18 -4.41
C LYS A 65 8.09 13.37 -5.33
N ILE A 66 7.34 13.19 -6.40
CA ILE A 66 7.04 14.26 -7.35
C ILE A 66 6.07 15.24 -6.69
N ARG A 67 6.38 16.53 -6.81
CA ARG A 67 5.55 17.59 -6.24
C ARG A 67 4.11 17.52 -6.77
N GLY A 68 3.15 17.62 -5.86
CA GLY A 68 1.72 17.57 -6.20
C GLY A 68 1.13 16.17 -6.28
N SER A 69 1.95 15.12 -6.26
CA SER A 69 1.47 13.74 -6.37
C SER A 69 0.58 13.33 -5.19
N LYS A 70 0.93 13.77 -3.97
CA LYS A 70 0.12 13.46 -2.78
C LYS A 70 -1.28 14.05 -2.88
N VAL A 71 -1.39 15.26 -3.37
CA VAL A 71 -2.68 15.94 -3.56
C VAL A 71 -3.52 15.18 -4.58
N ARG A 72 -2.91 14.76 -5.68
CA ARG A 72 -3.60 14.00 -6.73
C ARG A 72 -4.10 12.65 -6.22
N LEU A 73 -3.26 11.93 -5.49
CA LEU A 73 -3.65 10.65 -4.90
C LEU A 73 -4.77 10.84 -3.88
N ALA A 74 -4.66 11.81 -3.00
CA ALA A 74 -5.70 12.11 -2.02
C ALA A 74 -7.04 12.43 -2.68
N ARG A 75 -7.01 13.18 -3.78
CA ARG A 75 -8.20 13.50 -4.57
C ARG A 75 -8.81 12.24 -5.18
N TYR A 76 -7.98 11.38 -5.75
CA TYR A 76 -8.44 10.12 -6.32
C TYR A 76 -9.08 9.23 -5.26
N LEU A 77 -8.51 9.18 -4.07
CA LEU A 77 -9.03 8.37 -2.97
C LEU A 77 -10.24 9.01 -2.27
N GLY A 78 -10.48 10.30 -2.49
CA GLY A 78 -11.56 11.01 -1.82
C GLY A 78 -11.31 11.27 -0.34
N ILE A 79 -10.06 11.37 0.07
CA ILE A 79 -9.66 11.61 1.47
C ILE A 79 -8.84 12.89 1.58
N PRO A 80 -8.77 13.53 2.77
CA PRO A 80 -7.88 14.67 2.97
C PRO A 80 -6.40 14.27 2.83
N ARG A 81 -5.59 15.18 2.30
CA ARG A 81 -4.16 14.96 2.13
C ARG A 81 -3.49 14.59 3.46
N GLN A 82 -3.92 15.21 4.55
CA GLN A 82 -3.37 14.93 5.87
C GLN A 82 -3.62 13.47 6.29
N ARG A 83 -4.80 12.95 5.99
CA ARG A 83 -5.12 11.54 6.28
C ARG A 83 -4.23 10.59 5.48
N LEU A 84 -4.01 10.90 4.20
CA LEU A 84 -3.09 10.12 3.38
C LEU A 84 -1.68 10.13 3.97
N GLN A 85 -1.20 11.28 4.38
CA GLN A 85 0.12 11.41 4.99
C GLN A 85 0.22 10.64 6.31
N ASP A 86 -0.82 10.66 7.12
CA ASP A 86 -0.87 9.90 8.36
C ASP A 86 -0.81 8.39 8.10
N TYR A 87 -1.49 7.91 7.07
CA TYR A 87 -1.41 6.52 6.66
C TYR A 87 0.03 6.14 6.27
N LEU A 88 0.66 6.95 5.44
CA LEU A 88 2.01 6.68 4.94
C LEU A 88 3.07 6.74 6.04
N ASN A 89 2.90 7.61 7.00
CA ASN A 89 3.83 7.78 8.11
C ASN A 89 3.57 6.86 9.30
N GLY A 90 2.51 6.04 9.23
CA GLY A 90 2.17 5.13 10.31
C GLY A 90 1.62 5.81 11.56
N ARG A 91 1.16 7.05 11.46
CA ARG A 91 0.60 7.81 12.59
C ARG A 91 -0.84 7.46 12.93
N SER A 92 -1.52 6.82 12.00
CA SER A 92 -2.90 6.40 12.19
C SER A 92 -3.05 4.92 11.85
N ARG A 93 -4.26 4.41 11.98
CA ARG A 93 -4.57 3.04 11.58
C ARG A 93 -4.34 2.87 10.09
N MET A 94 -4.08 1.63 9.67
CA MET A 94 -3.93 1.32 8.26
C MET A 94 -5.24 1.63 7.51
N PRO A 95 -5.15 1.99 6.21
CA PRO A 95 -6.34 2.13 5.38
C PRO A 95 -7.05 0.79 5.24
N ASP A 96 -8.35 0.84 4.93
CA ASP A 96 -9.10 -0.38 4.66
C ASP A 96 -8.67 -1.01 3.32
N ALA A 97 -9.22 -2.19 3.04
CA ALA A 97 -8.83 -2.93 1.83
C ALA A 97 -9.18 -2.17 0.55
N GLU A 98 -10.33 -1.50 0.53
CA GLU A 98 -10.74 -0.73 -0.65
C GLU A 98 -9.78 0.42 -0.95
N LEU A 99 -9.42 1.20 0.07
CA LEU A 99 -8.46 2.29 -0.10
C LEU A 99 -7.10 1.76 -0.52
N LEU A 100 -6.65 0.67 0.07
CA LEU A 100 -5.38 0.05 -0.29
C LEU A 100 -5.37 -0.40 -1.74
N LEU A 101 -6.42 -1.05 -2.20
CA LEU A 101 -6.53 -1.50 -3.58
C LEU A 101 -6.55 -0.32 -4.56
N ARG A 102 -7.22 0.77 -4.20
CA ARG A 102 -7.22 2.00 -5.01
C ARG A 102 -5.83 2.63 -5.06
N MET A 103 -5.11 2.63 -3.96
CA MET A 103 -3.72 3.12 -3.93
C MET A 103 -2.84 2.31 -4.88
N LEU A 104 -2.94 0.99 -4.84
CA LEU A 104 -2.17 0.11 -5.71
C LEU A 104 -2.55 0.31 -7.17
N HIS A 105 -3.83 0.45 -7.47
CA HIS A 105 -4.31 0.70 -8.82
C HIS A 105 -3.78 2.05 -9.34
N TRP A 106 -3.86 3.09 -8.54
CA TRP A 106 -3.34 4.40 -8.90
C TRP A 106 -1.84 4.35 -9.20
N MET A 107 -1.08 3.68 -8.34
CA MET A 107 0.36 3.53 -8.52
C MET A 107 0.69 2.75 -9.80
N SER A 108 -0.06 1.70 -10.08
CA SER A 108 0.08 0.91 -11.30
C SER A 108 -0.17 1.75 -12.55
N GLU A 109 -1.26 2.51 -12.57
CA GLU A 109 -1.61 3.37 -13.69
C GLU A 109 -0.60 4.50 -13.88
N LYS A 110 -0.11 5.09 -12.80
CA LYS A 110 0.89 6.14 -12.86
C LYS A 110 2.18 5.65 -13.51
N ARG A 111 2.60 4.43 -13.23
CA ARG A 111 3.80 3.84 -13.86
C ARG A 111 3.62 3.61 -15.35
N VAL A 112 2.39 3.46 -15.80
CA VAL A 112 2.06 3.36 -17.23
C VAL A 112 1.96 4.73 -17.90
N GLY A 113 1.96 5.81 -17.12
CA GLY A 113 1.82 7.17 -17.61
C GLY A 113 0.39 7.70 -17.59
N ARG A 114 -0.54 6.98 -16.97
CA ARG A 114 -1.92 7.43 -16.80
C ARG A 114 -2.10 8.10 -15.45
N ASP A 115 -2.81 9.21 -15.44
CA ASP A 115 -3.16 9.89 -14.20
C ASP A 115 -4.66 9.81 -13.98
N LEU A 116 -5.06 9.03 -12.99
CA LEU A 116 -6.47 8.79 -12.67
C LEU A 116 -7.11 9.93 -11.88
N SER A 117 -6.32 10.87 -11.40
CA SER A 117 -6.81 11.98 -10.58
C SER A 117 -7.20 13.22 -11.38
N LEU A 118 -7.10 13.15 -12.68
CA LEU A 118 -7.49 14.25 -13.56
C LEU A 118 -9.01 14.32 -13.75
#